data_3e4234677a67c23b6f6a81006bddd446
#
_entry.id   3e4234677a67c23b6f6a81006bddd446
#
_cell.length_a   1.000
_cell.length_b   1.000
_cell.length_c   1.000
_cell.angle_alpha   90.00
_cell.angle_beta   90.00
_cell.angle_gamma   90.00
#
_symmetry.space_group_name_H-M   'P 1'
#
loop_
_entity.id
_entity.type
_entity.pdbx_description
1 polymer ?
#
loop_
_entity_poly.entity_id
_entity_poly.type
_entity_poly.pdbx_seq_one_letter_code
_entity_poly.pdbx_strand_id
1 'polypeptide(L)'
;MDPSFIYEAKGQTLIIHMPKELDHHNCRNLRYETDLLMAENYISKLIFDFSRTTFMDSSGIGILLNRYKQIKAGGGVVSFYGASAQIQRILRLGGVMNLMPQFESKEEAIYR
;
A
#
# COMPACT_ATOMS: atom_id res chain seq x y z
N MET A 1 9.36 14.42 15.49
CA MET A 1 9.30 13.01 15.18
C MET A 1 8.87 12.79 13.75
N ASP A 2 9.60 11.97 13.06
CA ASP A 2 9.38 11.74 11.66
C ASP A 2 8.31 10.65 11.47
N PRO A 3 7.18 10.96 10.83
CA PRO A 3 6.18 9.93 10.61
C PRO A 3 6.71 8.90 9.61
N SER A 4 6.54 7.63 9.94
CA SER A 4 6.96 6.54 9.06
C SER A 4 6.17 6.52 7.77
N PHE A 5 4.93 7.02 7.82
CA PHE A 5 4.00 6.96 6.69
C PHE A 5 3.43 8.33 6.40
N ILE A 6 3.17 8.58 5.13
CA ILE A 6 2.49 9.78 4.67
C ILE A 6 1.27 9.33 3.90
N TYR A 7 0.13 9.92 4.22
CA TYR A 7 -1.13 9.57 3.60
C TYR A 7 -1.67 10.73 2.79
N GLU A 8 -2.20 10.42 1.60
CA GLU A 8 -2.93 11.39 0.81
C GLU A 8 -4.32 10.84 0.57
N ALA A 9 -5.34 11.54 1.04
CA ALA A 9 -6.73 11.16 0.82
C ALA A 9 -7.39 12.21 -0.07
N LYS A 10 -8.04 11.77 -1.14
CA LYS A 10 -8.77 12.65 -2.04
C LYS A 10 -10.01 11.92 -2.52
N GLY A 11 -11.19 12.39 -2.08
CA GLY A 11 -12.42 11.68 -2.37
C GLY A 11 -12.39 10.29 -1.78
N GLN A 12 -12.56 9.29 -2.61
CA GLN A 12 -12.55 7.88 -2.19
C GLN A 12 -11.20 7.20 -2.47
N THR A 13 -10.19 7.98 -2.82
CA THR A 13 -8.86 7.46 -3.10
C THR A 13 -7.93 7.73 -1.93
N LEU A 14 -7.23 6.69 -1.48
CA LEU A 14 -6.20 6.81 -0.44
C LEU A 14 -4.87 6.34 -1.02
N ILE A 15 -3.87 7.20 -0.92
CA ILE A 15 -2.50 6.86 -1.30
C ILE A 15 -1.69 6.75 -0.02
N ILE A 16 -1.00 5.64 0.16
CA ILE A 16 -0.11 5.43 1.29
C ILE A 16 1.33 5.45 0.78
N HIS A 17 2.08 6.46 1.19
CA HIS A 17 3.51 6.53 0.88
C HIS A 17 4.24 5.68 1.89
N MET A 18 4.70 4.51 1.44
CA MET A 18 5.28 3.51 2.32
C MET A 18 6.64 3.96 2.83
N PRO A 19 7.04 3.54 4.04
CA PRO A 19 8.31 3.96 4.63
C PRO A 19 9.50 3.31 3.95
N LYS A 20 10.69 3.78 4.28
CA LYS A 20 11.92 3.21 3.77
C LYS A 20 12.03 1.73 4.12
N GLU A 21 11.66 1.37 5.34
CA GLU A 21 11.70 -0.02 5.79
C GLU A 21 10.30 -0.45 6.22
N LEU A 22 9.76 -1.44 5.54
CA LEU A 22 8.44 -1.99 5.85
C LEU A 22 8.63 -3.30 6.61
N ASP A 23 9.04 -3.16 7.87
CA ASP A 23 9.34 -4.27 8.75
C ASP A 23 8.19 -4.50 9.73
N HIS A 24 8.37 -5.48 10.62
CA HIS A 24 7.36 -5.84 11.60
C HIS A 24 6.94 -4.65 12.48
N HIS A 25 7.92 -3.86 12.91
CA HIS A 25 7.64 -2.73 13.79
C HIS A 25 6.80 -1.66 13.09
N ASN A 26 7.20 -1.27 11.88
CA ASN A 26 6.48 -0.25 11.11
C ASN A 26 5.11 -0.75 10.67
N CYS A 27 4.97 -2.05 10.39
CA CYS A 27 3.69 -2.61 9.99
C CYS A 27 2.63 -2.51 11.09
N ARG A 28 3.01 -2.58 12.34
CA ARG A 28 2.06 -2.41 13.44
C ARG A 28 1.44 -1.02 13.42
N ASN A 29 2.28 0.00 13.24
CA ASN A 29 1.80 1.38 13.15
C ASN A 29 0.95 1.59 11.91
N LEU A 30 1.40 1.06 10.77
CA LEU A 30 0.66 1.17 9.52
C LEU A 30 -0.72 0.55 9.66
N ARG A 31 -0.82 -0.64 10.25
CA ARG A 31 -2.09 -1.31 10.45
C ARG A 31 -3.04 -0.46 11.30
N TYR A 32 -2.54 0.06 12.41
CA TYR A 32 -3.36 0.87 13.31
C TYR A 32 -3.84 2.14 12.63
N GLU A 33 -2.95 2.88 11.98
CA GLU A 33 -3.29 4.15 11.35
C GLU A 33 -4.24 3.97 10.17
N THR A 34 -4.01 2.94 9.34
CA THR A 34 -4.89 2.70 8.20
C THR A 34 -6.24 2.13 8.61
N ASP A 35 -6.30 1.37 9.70
CA ASP A 35 -7.59 0.95 10.26
C ASP A 35 -8.44 2.16 10.62
N LEU A 36 -7.85 3.17 11.27
CA LEU A 36 -8.56 4.40 11.62
C LEU A 36 -9.02 5.16 10.39
N LEU A 37 -8.13 5.34 9.41
CA LEU A 37 -8.46 6.07 8.19
C LEU A 37 -9.61 5.40 7.43
N MET A 38 -9.57 4.08 7.34
CA MET A 38 -10.58 3.34 6.59
C MET A 38 -11.90 3.21 7.35
N ALA A 39 -11.87 3.35 8.68
CA ALA A 39 -13.09 3.39 9.47
C ALA A 39 -13.82 4.73 9.33
N GLU A 40 -13.07 5.80 9.14
CA GLU A 40 -13.62 7.16 9.05
C GLU A 40 -13.97 7.59 7.64
N ASN A 41 -13.42 6.91 6.63
CA ASN A 41 -13.57 7.30 5.23
C ASN A 41 -13.91 6.09 4.39
N TYR A 42 -14.85 6.26 3.45
CA TYR A 42 -15.08 5.21 2.47
C TYR A 42 -13.99 5.28 1.41
N ILE A 43 -13.16 4.25 1.34
CA ILE A 43 -12.06 4.16 0.38
C ILE A 43 -12.40 3.08 -0.65
N SER A 44 -12.50 3.49 -1.90
CA SER A 44 -12.76 2.57 -3.01
C SER A 44 -11.54 2.35 -3.90
N LYS A 45 -10.50 3.19 -3.74
CA LYS A 45 -9.24 3.04 -4.47
C LYS A 45 -8.08 3.22 -3.50
N LEU A 46 -7.31 2.16 -3.32
CA LEU A 46 -6.13 2.20 -2.44
C LEU A 46 -4.88 2.04 -3.28
N ILE A 47 -3.93 2.94 -3.09
CA ILE A 47 -2.68 2.96 -3.86
C ILE A 47 -1.50 2.94 -2.89
N PHE A 48 -0.59 2.00 -3.08
CA PHE A 48 0.66 1.95 -2.31
C PHE A 48 1.78 2.56 -3.12
N ASP A 49 2.48 3.53 -2.53
CA ASP A 49 3.65 4.15 -3.14
C ASP A 49 4.90 3.59 -2.47
N PHE A 50 5.71 2.84 -3.23
CA PHE A 50 6.95 2.25 -2.74
C PHE A 50 8.19 3.02 -3.15
N SER A 51 8.04 4.27 -3.63
CA SER A 51 9.17 5.03 -4.21
C SER A 51 10.37 5.13 -3.29
N ARG A 52 10.17 5.19 -1.99
CA ARG A 52 11.28 5.30 -1.04
C ARG A 52 11.54 4.01 -0.25
N THR A 53 10.81 2.96 -0.54
CA THR A 53 10.94 1.69 0.20
C THR A 53 12.14 0.90 -0.30
N THR A 54 13.05 0.56 0.61
CA THR A 54 14.27 -0.19 0.27
C THR A 54 14.29 -1.57 0.91
N PHE A 55 13.42 -1.82 1.88
CA PHE A 55 13.37 -3.10 2.58
C PHE A 55 11.93 -3.46 2.93
N MET A 56 11.61 -4.75 2.82
CA MET A 56 10.30 -5.27 3.22
C MET A 56 10.48 -6.71 3.69
N ASP A 57 9.86 -7.04 4.82
CA ASP A 57 9.81 -8.44 5.29
C ASP A 57 8.40 -9.02 5.10
N SER A 58 8.17 -10.22 5.64
CA SER A 58 6.90 -10.91 5.47
C SER A 58 5.73 -10.18 6.14
N SER A 59 6.02 -9.36 7.16
CA SER A 59 4.96 -8.55 7.79
C SER A 59 4.41 -7.53 6.81
N GLY A 60 5.28 -6.97 5.97
CA GLY A 60 4.87 -6.04 4.92
C GLY A 60 3.94 -6.71 3.91
N ILE A 61 4.31 -7.90 3.45
CA ILE A 61 3.46 -8.68 2.55
C ILE A 61 2.09 -8.93 3.20
N GLY A 62 2.09 -9.31 4.47
CA GLY A 62 0.86 -9.60 5.19
C GLY A 62 -0.12 -8.44 5.23
N ILE A 63 0.38 -7.23 5.50
CA ILE A 63 -0.53 -6.08 5.56
C ILE A 63 -1.04 -5.68 4.19
N LEU A 64 -0.21 -5.81 3.14
CA LEU A 64 -0.66 -5.53 1.78
C LEU A 64 -1.80 -6.47 1.38
N LEU A 65 -1.65 -7.76 1.66
CA LEU A 65 -2.69 -8.74 1.34
C LEU A 65 -3.95 -8.49 2.15
N ASN A 66 -3.82 -8.12 3.41
CA ASN A 66 -4.96 -7.84 4.28
C ASN A 66 -5.76 -6.64 3.75
N ARG A 67 -5.08 -5.56 3.39
CA ARG A 67 -5.74 -4.37 2.84
C ARG A 67 -6.36 -4.64 1.49
N TYR A 68 -5.70 -5.44 0.66
CA TYR A 68 -6.25 -5.86 -0.62
C TYR A 68 -7.60 -6.55 -0.43
N LYS A 69 -7.66 -7.54 0.47
CA LYS A 69 -8.90 -8.27 0.72
C LYS A 69 -10.00 -7.34 1.21
N GLN A 70 -9.66 -6.42 2.09
CA GLN A 70 -10.62 -5.48 2.65
C GLN A 70 -11.24 -4.58 1.58
N ILE A 71 -10.40 -4.00 0.72
CA ILE A 71 -10.88 -3.12 -0.34
C ILE A 71 -11.67 -3.90 -1.39
N LYS A 72 -11.20 -5.07 -1.78
CA LYS A 72 -11.89 -5.89 -2.79
C LYS A 72 -13.24 -6.38 -2.29
N ALA A 73 -13.37 -6.67 -0.99
CA ALA A 73 -14.65 -7.08 -0.41
C ALA A 73 -15.71 -5.99 -0.56
N GLY A 74 -15.30 -4.73 -0.56
CA GLY A 74 -16.20 -3.60 -0.78
C GLY A 74 -16.35 -3.20 -2.24
N GLY A 75 -15.79 -3.97 -3.16
CA GLY A 75 -15.88 -3.69 -4.59
C GLY A 75 -14.86 -2.68 -5.10
N GLY A 76 -13.87 -2.32 -4.28
CA GLY A 76 -12.86 -1.34 -4.65
C GLY A 76 -11.68 -1.96 -5.41
N VAL A 77 -10.69 -1.12 -5.67
CA VAL A 77 -9.48 -1.53 -6.40
C VAL A 77 -8.24 -1.15 -5.61
N VAL A 78 -7.18 -1.95 -5.79
CA VAL A 78 -5.89 -1.72 -5.13
C VAL A 78 -4.79 -1.81 -6.17
N SER A 79 -3.83 -0.90 -6.10
CA SER A 79 -2.69 -0.88 -7.02
C SER A 79 -1.45 -0.36 -6.29
N PHE A 80 -0.31 -0.37 -6.99
CA PHE A 80 0.91 0.22 -6.45
C PHE A 80 1.77 0.77 -7.57
N TYR A 81 2.71 1.64 -7.18
CA TYR A 81 3.70 2.18 -8.11
C TYR A 81 5.00 2.46 -7.35
N GLY A 82 6.06 2.72 -8.09
CA GLY A 82 7.32 3.17 -7.53
C GLY A 82 8.21 2.08 -6.95
N ALA A 83 7.85 0.81 -7.09
CA ALA A 83 8.65 -0.27 -6.52
C ALA A 83 9.95 -0.46 -7.29
N SER A 84 11.08 -0.50 -6.58
CA SER A 84 12.37 -0.86 -7.14
C SER A 84 12.36 -2.32 -7.62
N ALA A 85 13.36 -2.71 -8.40
CA ALA A 85 13.48 -4.10 -8.83
C ALA A 85 13.53 -5.05 -7.64
N GLN A 86 14.23 -4.65 -6.58
CA GLN A 86 14.32 -5.45 -5.36
C GLN A 86 12.96 -5.61 -4.69
N ILE A 87 12.21 -4.52 -4.55
CA ILE A 87 10.89 -4.58 -3.94
C ILE A 87 9.90 -5.35 -4.82
N GLN A 88 9.96 -5.16 -6.13
CA GLN A 88 9.13 -5.94 -7.05
C GLN A 88 9.36 -7.44 -6.89
N ARG A 89 10.62 -7.84 -6.68
CA ARG A 89 10.96 -9.25 -6.47
C ARG A 89 10.30 -9.79 -5.20
N ILE A 90 10.34 -9.02 -4.13
CA ILE A 90 9.71 -9.40 -2.87
C ILE A 90 8.19 -9.51 -3.04
N LEU A 91 7.59 -8.53 -3.71
CA LEU A 91 6.15 -8.54 -3.98
C LEU A 91 5.73 -9.74 -4.82
N ARG A 92 6.55 -10.08 -5.82
CA ARG A 92 6.27 -11.23 -6.68
C ARG A 92 6.34 -12.53 -5.90
N LEU A 93 7.36 -12.71 -5.07
CA LEU A 93 7.51 -13.91 -4.25
C LEU A 93 6.39 -14.04 -3.24
N GLY A 94 5.85 -12.92 -2.75
CA GLY A 94 4.73 -12.91 -1.82
C GLY A 94 3.36 -13.03 -2.48
N GLY A 95 3.29 -13.13 -3.79
CA GLY A 95 2.02 -13.27 -4.51
C GLY A 95 1.28 -11.97 -4.77
N VAL A 96 1.83 -10.84 -4.35
CA VAL A 96 1.16 -9.53 -4.47
C VAL A 96 0.97 -9.13 -5.93
N MET A 97 1.99 -9.39 -6.77
CA MET A 97 1.95 -8.98 -8.18
C MET A 97 0.87 -9.69 -8.98
N ASN A 98 0.36 -10.81 -8.49
CA ASN A 98 -0.74 -11.53 -9.14
C ASN A 98 -2.11 -10.96 -8.76
N LEU A 99 -2.18 -10.15 -7.73
CA LEU A 99 -3.44 -9.66 -7.19
C LEU A 99 -3.74 -8.23 -7.58
N MET A 100 -2.72 -7.37 -7.61
CA MET A 100 -2.92 -5.96 -7.89
C MET A 100 -1.96 -5.47 -8.96
N PRO A 101 -2.42 -4.55 -9.83
CA PRO A 101 -1.57 -4.05 -10.90
C PRO A 101 -0.49 -3.11 -10.37
N GLN A 102 0.62 -3.10 -11.09
CA GLN A 102 1.69 -2.15 -10.90
C GLN A 102 1.55 -1.07 -11.98
N PHE A 103 1.55 0.19 -11.54
CA PHE A 103 1.57 1.32 -12.45
C PHE A 103 2.93 2.01 -12.43
N GLU A 104 3.22 2.78 -13.46
CA GLU A 104 4.53 3.43 -13.58
C GLU A 104 4.61 4.76 -12.85
N SER A 105 3.46 5.36 -12.53
CA SER A 105 3.43 6.67 -11.90
C SER A 105 2.22 6.80 -11.00
N LYS A 106 2.27 7.81 -10.13
CA LYS A 106 1.15 8.19 -9.28
C LYS A 106 -0.07 8.55 -10.13
N GLU A 107 0.14 9.32 -11.19
CA GLU A 107 -0.93 9.75 -12.08
C GLU A 107 -1.63 8.56 -12.72
N GLU A 108 -0.85 7.60 -13.17
CA GLU A 108 -1.41 6.38 -13.75
C GLU A 108 -2.26 5.62 -12.74
N ALA A 109 -1.77 5.49 -11.51
CA ALA A 109 -2.48 4.78 -10.45
C ALA A 109 -3.79 5.47 -10.10
N ILE A 110 -3.81 6.80 -10.08
CA ILE A 110 -5.01 7.56 -9.72
C ILE A 110 -6.07 7.45 -10.81
N TYR A 111 -5.68 7.53 -12.08
CA TYR A 111 -6.63 7.67 -13.18
C TYR A 111 -6.90 6.39 -13.96
N ARG A 112 -6.20 5.32 -13.64
CA ARG A 112 -6.40 4.02 -14.28
C ARG A 112 -7.08 3.06 -13.32
#